data_7da95c157461db4327a0c63ba30f4133
#
_entry.id   7da95c157461db4327a0c63ba30f4133
#
_cell.length_a   1.000
_cell.length_b   1.000
_cell.length_c   1.000
_cell.angle_alpha   90.00
_cell.angle_beta   90.00
_cell.angle_gamma   90.00
#
_symmetry.space_group_name_H-M   'P 1'
#
loop_
_entity.id
_entity.type
_entity.pdbx_description
1 polymer ?
#
loop_
_entity_poly.entity_id
_entity_poly.type
_entity_poly.pdbx_seq_one_letter_code
_entity_poly.pdbx_strand_id
1 'polypeptide(L)'
;MSTNEKRGPRADPPGLTLLMEPDQELNAVIRTALVLDGHRVECVADCAGVLASRGRVGHQPDEFVLALGAGDVDPGWETLRVALDDDTALSRAALIVLLTIRNGLTFPARARILQKPFAMKKLLALVASDVTAARRLPV
;
A
#
# COMPACT_ATOMS: atom_id res chain seq x y z
N MET A 1 13.59 22.14 20.32
CA MET A 1 13.35 21.76 20.14
C MET A 1 12.97 21.34 19.96
N SER A 2 12.91 21.24 19.97
CA SER A 2 12.61 20.67 19.82
C SER A 2 12.37 20.04 19.69
N THR A 3 11.85 20.09 19.86
CA THR A 3 11.69 19.21 19.85
C THR A 3 11.90 18.65 19.21
N ASN A 4 12.12 18.67 18.79
CA ASN A 4 12.35 18.00 18.18
C ASN A 4 13.21 17.78 17.95
N GLU A 5 13.65 18.09 17.98
CA GLU A 5 14.45 17.69 17.86
C GLU A 5 15.03 17.10 18.41
N LYS A 6 14.73 16.90 18.92
CA LYS A 6 15.09 16.14 19.44
C LYS A 6 14.83 15.01 19.21
N ARG A 7 14.40 14.75 19.05
CA ARG A 7 14.31 13.65 18.64
C ARG A 7 15.45 13.20 18.13
N GLY A 8 15.76 12.41 18.34
CA GLY A 8 16.90 11.82 18.06
C GLY A 8 17.22 11.92 16.68
N PRO A 9 18.28 11.77 16.33
CA PRO A 9 18.75 12.02 15.05
C PRO A 9 17.79 11.56 14.10
N ARG A 10 16.96 11.37 14.44
CA ARG A 10 16.08 11.28 13.75
C ARG A 10 15.24 10.31 13.72
N ALA A 11 14.12 10.50 14.04
CA ALA A 11 13.20 9.49 13.78
C ALA A 11 13.11 9.29 12.29
N ASP A 12 12.91 8.07 11.87
CA ASP A 12 12.66 7.79 10.49
C ASP A 12 11.36 8.46 10.07
N PRO A 13 11.24 8.90 8.83
CA PRO A 13 9.97 9.40 8.35
C PRO A 13 8.91 8.30 8.42
N PRO A 14 7.65 8.67 8.56
CA PRO A 14 6.58 7.69 8.53
C PRO A 14 6.59 6.90 7.22
N GLY A 15 6.16 5.67 7.27
CA GLY A 15 6.03 4.86 6.08
C GLY A 15 5.00 5.45 5.13
N LEU A 16 5.23 5.28 3.85
CA LEU A 16 4.31 5.71 2.82
C LEU A 16 3.50 4.54 2.30
N THR A 17 2.19 4.64 2.39
CA THR A 17 1.28 3.66 1.84
C THR A 17 0.60 4.25 0.62
N LEU A 18 0.66 3.54 -0.49
CA LEU A 18 -0.05 3.91 -1.69
C LEU A 18 -1.36 3.14 -1.72
N LEU A 19 -2.47 3.87 -1.74
CA LEU A 19 -3.80 3.29 -1.64
C LEU A 19 -4.57 3.46 -2.94
N MET A 20 -5.05 2.34 -3.48
CA MET A 20 -5.95 2.33 -4.62
C MET A 20 -7.26 1.68 -4.18
N GLU A 21 -8.27 2.47 -3.90
CA GLU A 21 -9.59 2.02 -3.51
C GLU A 21 -10.63 2.86 -4.23
N PRO A 22 -11.35 2.29 -5.19
CA PRO A 22 -12.32 3.07 -5.97
C PRO A 22 -13.58 3.47 -5.21
N ASP A 23 -13.94 2.75 -4.16
CA ASP A 23 -15.07 3.14 -3.32
C ASP A 23 -14.64 4.34 -2.47
N GLN A 24 -15.24 5.50 -2.73
CA GLN A 24 -14.81 6.74 -2.10
C GLN A 24 -15.01 6.74 -0.59
N GLU A 25 -16.08 6.17 -0.11
CA GLU A 25 -16.34 6.11 1.33
C GLU A 25 -15.32 5.21 2.03
N LEU A 26 -15.08 4.03 1.47
CA LEU A 26 -14.11 3.12 2.04
C LEU A 26 -12.70 3.69 1.94
N ASN A 27 -12.39 4.34 0.82
CA ASN A 27 -11.09 5.01 0.64
C ASN A 27 -10.86 6.02 1.78
N ALA A 28 -11.86 6.86 2.05
CA ALA A 28 -11.74 7.87 3.10
C ALA A 28 -11.53 7.24 4.48
N VAL A 29 -12.26 6.15 4.76
CA VAL A 29 -12.12 5.45 6.03
C VAL A 29 -10.74 4.84 6.18
N ILE A 30 -10.26 4.15 5.15
CA ILE A 30 -8.93 3.53 5.18
C ILE A 30 -7.85 4.60 5.33
N ARG A 31 -7.94 5.66 4.53
CA ARG A 31 -6.95 6.72 4.57
C ARG A 31 -6.90 7.37 5.95
N THR A 32 -8.05 7.68 6.51
CA THR A 32 -8.11 8.31 7.84
C THR A 32 -7.50 7.39 8.89
N ALA A 33 -7.85 6.10 8.85
CA ALA A 33 -7.34 5.16 9.83
C ALA A 33 -5.81 5.01 9.73
N LEU A 34 -5.28 4.95 8.52
CA LEU A 34 -3.84 4.82 8.32
C LEU A 34 -3.11 6.09 8.78
N VAL A 35 -3.65 7.25 8.47
CA VAL A 35 -3.04 8.52 8.89
C VAL A 35 -3.03 8.62 10.41
N LEU A 36 -4.13 8.25 11.06
CA LEU A 36 -4.19 8.26 12.52
C LEU A 36 -3.20 7.26 13.14
N ASP A 37 -2.88 6.20 12.41
CA ASP A 37 -1.91 5.20 12.88
C ASP A 37 -0.47 5.58 12.54
N GLY A 38 -0.24 6.79 12.04
CA GLY A 38 1.09 7.33 11.82
C GLY A 38 1.66 7.15 10.42
N HIS A 39 0.89 6.67 9.49
CA HIS A 39 1.38 6.46 8.13
C HIS A 39 1.07 7.67 7.24
N ARG A 40 1.92 7.90 6.26
CA ARG A 40 1.59 8.80 5.17
C ARG A 40 0.82 8.00 4.13
N VAL A 41 -0.22 8.58 3.56
CA VAL A 41 -1.06 7.89 2.58
C VAL A 41 -1.17 8.72 1.32
N GLU A 42 -0.92 8.09 0.21
CA GLU A 42 -1.14 8.69 -1.09
C GLU A 42 -2.17 7.85 -1.82
N CYS A 43 -3.19 8.49 -2.38
CA CYS A 43 -4.25 7.79 -3.07
C CYS A 43 -4.09 7.91 -4.56
N VAL A 44 -4.32 6.82 -5.27
CA VAL A 44 -4.34 6.81 -6.73
C VAL A 44 -5.65 6.17 -7.19
N ALA A 45 -6.05 6.49 -8.41
CA ALA A 45 -7.37 6.09 -8.90
C ALA A 45 -7.39 4.69 -9.50
N ASP A 46 -6.27 4.25 -10.08
CA ASP A 46 -6.25 3.03 -10.90
C ASP A 46 -4.84 2.44 -10.95
N CYS A 47 -4.74 1.33 -11.66
CA CYS A 47 -3.46 0.63 -11.80
C CYS A 47 -2.41 1.49 -12.51
N ALA A 48 -2.82 2.32 -13.45
CA ALA A 48 -1.87 3.23 -14.11
C ALA A 48 -1.25 4.20 -13.11
N GLY A 49 -2.04 4.67 -12.14
CA GLY A 49 -1.54 5.52 -11.08
C GLY A 49 -0.52 4.83 -10.19
N VAL A 50 -0.73 3.54 -9.92
CA VAL A 50 0.25 2.76 -9.17
C VAL A 50 1.55 2.64 -9.94
N LEU A 51 1.46 2.31 -11.23
CA LEU A 51 2.64 2.21 -12.09
C LEU A 51 3.42 3.52 -12.15
N ALA A 52 2.71 4.63 -12.22
CA ALA A 52 3.36 5.95 -12.28
C ALA A 52 4.17 6.26 -11.03
N SER A 53 3.85 5.64 -9.91
CA SER A 53 4.57 5.90 -8.66
C SER A 53 6.03 5.46 -8.71
N ARG A 54 6.36 4.52 -9.60
CA ARG A 54 7.73 4.00 -9.69
C ARG A 54 8.74 5.04 -10.17
N GLY A 55 8.26 6.10 -10.82
CA GLY A 55 9.16 7.15 -11.31
C GLY A 55 9.41 8.28 -10.31
N ARG A 56 8.88 8.17 -9.13
CA ARG A 56 8.99 9.26 -8.15
C ARG A 56 10.28 9.16 -7.39
N VAL A 57 10.99 10.26 -7.36
CA VAL A 57 12.25 10.34 -6.62
C VAL A 57 11.93 10.71 -5.18
N GLY A 58 12.47 9.94 -4.24
CA GLY A 58 12.32 10.25 -2.82
C GLY A 58 10.99 9.88 -2.19
N HIS A 59 10.10 9.25 -2.93
CA HIS A 59 8.77 8.93 -2.43
C HIS A 59 8.36 7.51 -2.78
N GLN A 60 9.26 6.55 -2.57
CA GLN A 60 8.93 5.16 -2.84
C GLN A 60 8.01 4.64 -1.75
N PRO A 61 6.89 4.02 -2.11
CA PRO A 61 6.01 3.44 -1.09
C PRO A 61 6.65 2.26 -0.39
N ASP A 62 6.34 2.12 0.89
CA ASP A 62 6.69 0.93 1.67
C ASP A 62 5.61 -0.14 1.53
N GLU A 63 4.41 0.28 1.17
CA GLU A 63 3.25 -0.58 1.15
C GLU A 63 2.32 -0.19 0.02
N PHE A 64 1.81 -1.17 -0.70
CA PHE A 64 0.69 -0.97 -1.61
C PHE A 64 -0.55 -1.62 -1.01
N VAL A 65 -1.65 -0.88 -0.95
CA VAL A 65 -2.97 -1.40 -0.61
C VAL A 65 -3.84 -1.22 -1.84
N LEU A 66 -4.13 -2.30 -2.52
CA LEU A 66 -4.78 -2.28 -3.83
C LEU A 66 -6.11 -3.00 -3.77
N ALA A 67 -7.19 -2.29 -4.01
CA ALA A 67 -8.52 -2.89 -4.04
C ALA A 67 -8.90 -3.27 -5.46
N LEU A 68 -9.21 -4.53 -5.64
CA LEU A 68 -9.69 -5.05 -6.91
C LEU A 68 -11.15 -5.41 -6.71
N GLY A 69 -12.02 -4.66 -7.38
CA GLY A 69 -13.45 -4.75 -7.14
C GLY A 69 -14.10 -5.99 -7.69
N ALA A 70 -15.38 -6.06 -7.40
CA ALA A 70 -16.24 -7.07 -7.97
C ALA A 70 -16.59 -6.68 -9.37
N GLY A 71 -16.73 -7.04 -10.30
CA GLY A 71 -17.10 -6.58 -11.61
C GLY A 71 -15.88 -6.50 -12.51
N ASP A 72 -15.83 -5.49 -13.30
CA ASP A 72 -14.74 -5.34 -14.25
C ASP A 72 -13.45 -5.04 -13.53
N VAL A 73 -12.45 -5.86 -13.78
CA VAL A 73 -11.12 -5.62 -13.27
C VAL A 73 -10.49 -4.50 -14.10
N ASP A 74 -9.75 -3.61 -13.43
CA ASP A 74 -9.01 -2.55 -14.11
C ASP A 74 -8.18 -3.17 -15.24
N PRO A 75 -8.32 -2.67 -16.48
CA PRO A 75 -7.58 -3.24 -17.60
C PRO A 75 -6.06 -3.21 -17.42
N GLY A 76 -5.57 -2.33 -16.57
CA GLY A 76 -4.13 -2.25 -16.27
C GLY A 76 -3.63 -3.28 -15.29
N TRP A 77 -4.51 -4.11 -14.73
CA TRP A 77 -4.08 -5.03 -13.65
C TRP A 77 -2.99 -6.00 -14.10
N GLU A 78 -3.11 -6.60 -15.28
CA GLU A 78 -2.09 -7.54 -15.73
C GLU A 78 -0.71 -6.89 -15.86
N THR A 79 -0.68 -5.68 -16.42
CA THR A 79 0.58 -4.95 -16.53
C THR A 79 1.15 -4.64 -15.16
N LEU A 80 0.30 -4.19 -14.24
CA LEU A 80 0.74 -3.89 -12.89
C LEU A 80 1.19 -5.15 -12.16
N ARG A 81 0.49 -6.25 -12.31
CA ARG A 81 0.83 -7.51 -11.65
C ARG A 81 2.25 -7.94 -12.01
N VAL A 82 2.57 -7.89 -13.30
CA VAL A 82 3.91 -8.24 -13.76
C VAL A 82 4.94 -7.27 -13.18
N ALA A 83 4.66 -5.99 -13.21
CA ALA A 83 5.57 -4.98 -12.69
C ALA A 83 5.79 -5.11 -11.19
N LEU A 84 4.77 -5.53 -10.43
CA LEU A 84 4.92 -5.74 -8.99
C LEU A 84 5.91 -6.84 -8.66
N ASP A 85 6.12 -7.78 -9.57
CA ASP A 85 7.13 -8.82 -9.39
C ASP A 85 8.48 -8.42 -9.98
N ASP A 86 8.47 -7.78 -11.14
CA ASP A 86 9.68 -7.64 -11.94
C ASP A 86 10.36 -6.27 -11.82
N ASP A 87 9.59 -5.23 -11.55
CA ASP A 87 10.16 -3.89 -11.43
C ASP A 87 10.81 -3.72 -10.07
N THR A 88 12.10 -3.38 -10.05
CA THR A 88 12.86 -3.29 -8.81
C THR A 88 12.22 -2.31 -7.82
N ALA A 89 11.72 -1.18 -8.31
CA ALA A 89 11.14 -0.17 -7.42
C ALA A 89 9.83 -0.66 -6.81
N LEU A 90 9.03 -1.41 -7.56
CA LEU A 90 7.73 -1.87 -7.08
C LEU A 90 7.81 -3.16 -6.27
N SER A 91 8.76 -4.03 -6.60
CA SER A 91 8.84 -5.34 -5.96
C SER A 91 9.32 -5.28 -4.51
N ARG A 92 9.88 -4.16 -4.10
CA ARG A 92 10.38 -4.00 -2.73
C ARG A 92 9.29 -3.66 -1.73
N ALA A 93 8.18 -3.10 -2.20
CA ALA A 93 7.10 -2.71 -1.31
C ALA A 93 6.27 -3.93 -0.93
N ALA A 94 5.74 -3.93 0.28
CA ALA A 94 4.78 -4.92 0.69
C ALA A 94 3.47 -4.71 -0.05
N LEU A 95 2.66 -5.75 -0.15
CA LEU A 95 1.46 -5.71 -0.97
C LEU A 95 0.30 -6.35 -0.22
N ILE A 96 -0.77 -5.58 -0.05
CA ILE A 96 -2.04 -6.06 0.45
C ILE A 96 -3.08 -5.85 -0.63
N VAL A 97 -3.82 -6.90 -0.96
CA VAL A 97 -4.89 -6.82 -1.95
C VAL A 97 -6.23 -6.96 -1.25
N LEU A 98 -7.11 -6.00 -1.50
CA LEU A 98 -8.47 -6.01 -0.95
C LEU A 98 -9.40 -6.55 -2.03
N LEU A 99 -10.04 -7.67 -1.76
CA LEU A 99 -10.91 -8.33 -2.74
C LEU A 99 -12.36 -8.31 -2.30
N THR A 100 -13.24 -7.95 -3.22
CA THR A 100 -14.67 -8.06 -2.99
C THR A 100 -15.14 -9.48 -3.27
N ILE A 101 -14.69 -10.06 -4.37
CA ILE A 101 -15.05 -11.41 -4.77
C ILE A 101 -13.80 -12.11 -5.28
N ARG A 102 -13.65 -13.38 -4.96
CA ARG A 102 -12.60 -14.18 -5.56
C ARG A 102 -12.99 -14.47 -7.00
N ASN A 103 -12.16 -14.05 -7.92
CA ASN A 103 -12.49 -14.10 -9.33
C ASN A 103 -11.41 -14.77 -10.18
N GLY A 104 -10.56 -15.56 -9.57
CA GLY A 104 -9.53 -16.27 -10.31
C GLY A 104 -8.34 -15.43 -10.73
N LEU A 105 -8.25 -14.19 -10.25
CA LEU A 105 -7.10 -13.36 -10.54
C LEU A 105 -5.83 -13.94 -9.93
N THR A 106 -4.74 -13.71 -10.61
CA THR A 106 -3.41 -14.10 -10.12
C THR A 106 -2.76 -12.90 -9.44
N PHE A 107 -2.09 -13.16 -8.33
CA PHE A 107 -1.41 -12.13 -7.55
C PHE A 107 0.06 -12.50 -7.35
N PRO A 108 0.94 -11.51 -7.14
CA PRO A 108 2.30 -11.80 -6.72
C PRO A 108 2.30 -12.68 -5.46
N ALA A 109 3.32 -13.54 -5.35
CA ALA A 109 3.38 -14.49 -4.24
C ALA A 109 3.40 -13.83 -2.87
N ARG A 110 3.98 -12.62 -2.77
CA ARG A 110 4.05 -11.91 -1.51
C ARG A 110 2.77 -11.22 -1.10
N ALA A 111 1.78 -11.17 -1.99
CA ALA A 111 0.53 -10.47 -1.71
C ALA A 111 -0.21 -11.12 -0.56
N ARG A 112 -0.68 -10.29 0.35
CA ARG A 112 -1.60 -10.73 1.38
C ARG A 112 -2.99 -10.27 1.01
N ILE A 113 -3.96 -11.15 1.15
CA ILE A 113 -5.31 -10.92 0.65
C ILE A 113 -6.23 -10.66 1.82
N LEU A 114 -6.97 -9.56 1.78
CA LEU A 114 -8.07 -9.31 2.70
C LEU A 114 -9.36 -9.31 1.92
N GLN A 115 -10.26 -10.19 2.32
CA GLN A 115 -11.59 -10.28 1.71
C GLN A 115 -12.49 -9.19 2.30
N LYS A 116 -13.16 -8.44 1.47
CA LYS A 116 -14.16 -7.49 1.95
C LYS A 116 -15.45 -8.22 2.33
N PRO A 117 -16.14 -7.83 3.39
CA PRO A 117 -15.72 -6.82 4.34
C PRO A 117 -14.65 -7.35 5.28
N PHE A 118 -13.76 -6.49 5.73
CA PHE A 118 -12.69 -6.88 6.65
C PHE A 118 -12.69 -5.94 7.85
N ALA A 119 -12.06 -6.39 8.93
CA ALA A 119 -11.90 -5.53 10.09
C ALA A 119 -10.77 -4.53 9.82
N MET A 120 -11.04 -3.24 10.03
CA MET A 120 -10.02 -2.21 9.82
C MET A 120 -8.78 -2.48 10.67
N LYS A 121 -9.00 -2.97 11.87
CA LYS A 121 -7.92 -3.33 12.78
C LYS A 121 -6.95 -4.33 12.16
N LYS A 122 -7.45 -5.27 11.37
CA LYS A 122 -6.60 -6.26 10.71
C LYS A 122 -5.75 -5.61 9.63
N LEU A 123 -6.34 -4.70 8.85
CA LEU A 123 -5.57 -3.98 7.84
C LEU A 123 -4.47 -3.15 8.49
N LEU A 124 -4.80 -2.41 9.54
CA LEU A 124 -3.81 -1.59 10.23
C LEU A 124 -2.67 -2.42 10.79
N ALA A 125 -2.98 -3.59 11.35
CA ALA A 125 -1.95 -4.47 11.90
C ALA A 125 -1.01 -4.98 10.79
N LEU A 126 -1.55 -5.32 9.62
CA LEU A 126 -0.74 -5.78 8.51
C LEU A 126 0.18 -4.67 7.99
N VAL A 127 -0.35 -3.47 7.83
CA VAL A 127 0.46 -2.34 7.34
C VAL A 127 1.57 -2.01 8.33
N ALA A 128 1.24 -1.95 9.62
CA ALA A 128 2.24 -1.66 10.65
C ALA A 128 3.36 -2.71 10.65
N SER A 129 3.00 -3.98 10.54
CA SER A 129 3.96 -5.06 10.50
C SER A 129 4.86 -4.96 9.27
N ASP A 130 4.29 -4.67 8.11
CA ASP A 130 5.04 -4.57 6.87
C ASP A 130 6.01 -3.40 6.87
N VAL A 131 5.57 -2.25 7.35
CA VAL A 131 6.42 -1.07 7.43
C VAL A 131 7.57 -1.31 8.40
N THR A 132 7.28 -1.92 9.54
CA THR A 132 8.32 -2.25 10.52
C THR A 132 9.34 -3.23 9.93
N ALA A 133 8.87 -4.26 9.24
CA ALA A 133 9.78 -5.23 8.63
C ALA A 133 10.67 -4.58 7.57
N ALA A 134 10.12 -3.70 6.75
CA ALA A 134 10.89 -3.01 5.73
C ALA A 134 12.01 -2.17 6.35
N ARG A 135 11.73 -1.54 7.49
CA ARG A 135 12.72 -0.68 8.17
C ARG A 135 13.80 -1.47 8.88
N ARG A 136 13.57 -2.74 9.13
CA ARG A 136 14.58 -3.60 9.76
C ARG A 136 15.52 -4.25 8.79
N LEU A 137 15.23 -4.18 7.50
CA LEU A 137 16.09 -4.82 6.52
C LEU A 137 17.43 -4.12 6.46
N PRO A 138 18.51 -4.88 6.34
CA PRO A 138 19.83 -4.26 6.15
C PRO A 138 19.84 -3.48 4.86
N VAL A 139 20.57 -2.43 4.87
CA VAL A 139 20.67 -1.57 3.71
C VAL A 139 21.79 -2.05 2.80
#